data_edb30b6bb246dfdd41076a34b789d797
#
_entry.id   edb30b6bb246dfdd41076a34b789d797
#
_cell.length_a   1.000
_cell.length_b   1.000
_cell.length_c   1.000
_cell.angle_alpha   90.00
_cell.angle_beta   90.00
_cell.angle_gamma   90.00
#
_symmetry.space_group_name_H-M   'P 1'
#
loop_
_entity.id
_entity.type
_entity.pdbx_description
1 polymer ?
#
loop_
_entity_poly.entity_id
_entity_poly.type
_entity_poly.pdbx_seq_one_letter_code
_entity_poly.pdbx_strand_id
1 'polypeptide(L)'
;MGQASYWARRMAHETAVHRADGQLALGVRPVIEPVIAADGIDEWLGFGTEPGQRNAAVPDGKVLHLHATDEGLDGEWLIRGGPDGITVQNGHGKGDAAVRGPASVLMLVLLRRLPPDDPELEILGDPTLLDKWLAATPF
;
A
#
# COMPACT_ATOMS: atom_id res chain seq x y z
N MET A 1 -0.62 -10.06 19.33
CA MET A 1 0.83 -9.88 19.03
C MET A 1 1.51 -9.20 20.20
N GLY A 2 2.63 -9.73 20.66
CA GLY A 2 3.40 -9.10 21.71
C GLY A 2 4.14 -7.84 21.24
N GLN A 3 4.51 -6.98 22.19
CA GLN A 3 5.22 -5.73 21.90
C GLN A 3 6.55 -5.97 21.17
N ALA A 4 7.29 -7.04 21.52
CA ALA A 4 8.54 -7.39 20.86
C ALA A 4 8.32 -7.74 19.38
N SER A 5 7.25 -8.47 19.06
CA SER A 5 6.88 -8.81 17.69
C SER A 5 6.47 -7.57 16.89
N TYR A 6 5.76 -6.64 17.51
CA TYR A 6 5.40 -5.36 16.92
C TYR A 6 6.65 -4.59 16.49
N TRP A 7 7.61 -4.46 17.38
CA TRP A 7 8.84 -3.72 17.10
C TRP A 7 9.72 -4.42 16.06
N ALA A 8 9.80 -5.75 16.09
CA ALA A 8 10.55 -6.49 15.07
C ALA A 8 9.95 -6.29 13.68
N ARG A 9 8.63 -6.33 13.56
CA ARG A 9 7.92 -6.06 12.31
C ARG A 9 8.16 -4.64 11.84
N ARG A 10 8.01 -3.66 12.74
CA ARG A 10 8.23 -2.26 12.45
C ARG A 10 9.66 -2.01 11.94
N MET A 11 10.65 -2.59 12.59
CA MET A 11 12.05 -2.45 12.19
C MET A 11 12.36 -3.11 10.86
N ALA A 12 11.75 -4.25 10.56
CA ALA A 12 11.93 -4.91 9.26
C ALA A 12 11.44 -4.02 8.11
N HIS A 13 10.27 -3.39 8.26
CA HIS A 13 9.73 -2.51 7.24
C HIS A 13 10.53 -1.21 7.10
N GLU A 14 10.93 -0.61 8.20
CA GLU A 14 11.77 0.59 8.17
C GLU A 14 13.13 0.32 7.52
N THR A 15 13.74 -0.81 7.82
CA THR A 15 15.00 -1.21 7.21
C THR A 15 14.85 -1.40 5.69
N ALA A 16 13.76 -2.03 5.25
CA ALA A 16 13.48 -2.21 3.84
C ALA A 16 13.29 -0.87 3.12
N VAL A 17 12.57 0.08 3.73
CA VAL A 17 12.34 1.41 3.16
C VAL A 17 13.65 2.22 3.10
N HIS A 18 14.44 2.21 4.17
CA HIS A 18 15.73 2.92 4.20
C HIS A 18 16.72 2.34 3.19
N ARG A 19 16.73 1.01 3.02
CA ARG A 19 17.53 0.38 1.99
C ARG A 19 17.08 0.83 0.59
N ALA A 20 15.77 0.92 0.36
CA ALA A 20 15.23 1.42 -0.89
C ALA A 20 15.66 2.87 -1.14
N ASP A 21 15.62 3.72 -0.11
CA ASP A 21 16.09 5.11 -0.20
C ASP A 21 17.56 5.17 -0.60
N GLY A 22 18.40 4.33 -0.02
CA GLY A 22 19.81 4.23 -0.39
C GLY A 22 20.02 3.79 -1.83
N GLN A 23 19.25 2.81 -2.28
CA GLN A 23 19.31 2.33 -3.66
C GLN A 23 18.91 3.42 -4.65
N LEU A 24 17.82 4.15 -4.36
CA LEU A 24 17.37 5.27 -5.20
C LEU A 24 18.42 6.38 -5.27
N ALA A 25 19.09 6.68 -4.17
CA ALA A 25 20.18 7.68 -4.13
C ALA A 25 21.35 7.28 -5.02
N LEU A 26 21.56 5.98 -5.23
CA LEU A 26 22.60 5.44 -6.12
C LEU A 26 22.12 5.20 -7.55
N GLY A 27 20.89 5.59 -7.88
CA GLY A 27 20.29 5.36 -9.20
C GLY A 27 19.93 3.90 -9.46
N VAL A 28 19.80 3.08 -8.42
CA VAL A 28 19.44 1.67 -8.51
C VAL A 28 17.94 1.54 -8.23
N ARG A 29 17.22 0.81 -9.08
CA ARG A 29 15.81 0.52 -8.84
C ARG A 29 15.67 -0.39 -7.62
N PRO A 30 14.97 0.05 -6.56
CA PRO A 30 14.83 -0.78 -5.37
C PRO A 30 13.84 -1.93 -5.62
N VAL A 31 14.13 -3.07 -4.99
CA VAL A 31 13.25 -4.24 -4.97
C VAL A 31 13.15 -4.73 -3.54
N ILE A 32 11.93 -4.90 -3.06
CA ILE A 32 11.63 -5.46 -1.73
C ILE A 32 11.08 -6.87 -1.94
N GLU A 33 11.51 -7.81 -1.11
CA GLU A 33 11.00 -9.17 -1.19
C GLU A 33 9.47 -9.19 -1.06
N PRO A 34 8.74 -9.96 -1.92
CA PRO A 34 7.28 -9.88 -2.00
C PRO A 34 6.54 -10.08 -0.68
N VAL A 35 6.98 -11.05 0.14
CA VAL A 35 6.34 -11.31 1.44
C VAL A 35 6.52 -10.12 2.39
N ILE A 36 7.70 -9.51 2.40
CA ILE A 36 7.98 -8.33 3.23
C ILE A 36 7.19 -7.13 2.73
N ALA A 37 7.12 -6.95 1.41
CA ALA A 37 6.37 -5.86 0.81
C ALA A 37 4.87 -5.97 1.11
N ALA A 38 4.29 -7.16 0.98
CA ALA A 38 2.88 -7.38 1.29
C ALA A 38 2.59 -7.13 2.77
N ASP A 39 3.45 -7.60 3.67
CA ASP A 39 3.30 -7.33 5.11
C ASP A 39 3.45 -5.84 5.43
N GLY A 40 4.33 -5.15 4.72
CA GLY A 40 4.47 -3.69 4.84
C GLY A 40 3.23 -2.94 4.39
N ILE A 41 2.56 -3.40 3.34
CA ILE A 41 1.29 -2.83 2.90
C ILE A 41 0.22 -3.06 3.98
N ASP A 42 0.12 -4.27 4.52
CA ASP A 42 -0.81 -4.56 5.63
C ASP A 42 -0.60 -3.60 6.81
N GLU A 43 0.63 -3.41 7.22
CA GLU A 43 0.96 -2.51 8.34
C GLU A 43 0.60 -1.06 8.03
N TRP A 44 0.98 -0.58 6.84
CA TRP A 44 0.73 0.79 6.42
C TRP A 44 -0.77 1.09 6.35
N LEU A 45 -1.56 0.18 5.76
CA LEU A 45 -3.01 0.32 5.70
C LEU A 45 -3.64 0.26 7.09
N GLY A 46 -3.10 -0.58 7.97
CA GLY A 46 -3.56 -0.71 9.36
C GLY A 46 -3.47 0.61 10.14
N PHE A 47 -2.45 1.40 9.90
CA PHE A 47 -2.33 2.71 10.55
C PHE A 47 -3.47 3.65 10.17
N GLY A 48 -3.99 3.56 8.95
CA GLY A 48 -5.10 4.38 8.49
C GLY A 48 -6.45 4.02 9.10
N THR A 49 -6.55 2.85 9.73
CA THR A 49 -7.79 2.35 10.33
C THR A 49 -7.77 2.37 11.86
N GLU A 50 -6.71 2.90 12.47
CA GLU A 50 -6.63 2.98 13.93
C GLU A 50 -7.71 3.88 14.53
N PRO A 51 -8.22 3.54 15.74
CA PRO A 51 -9.20 4.37 16.42
C PRO A 51 -8.72 5.83 16.58
N GLY A 52 -9.59 6.77 16.23
CA GLY A 52 -9.26 8.20 16.25
C GLY A 52 -8.62 8.75 14.97
N GLN A 53 -8.23 7.88 14.06
CA GLN A 53 -7.77 8.29 12.74
C GLN A 53 -8.97 8.51 11.81
N ARG A 54 -9.11 9.73 11.29
CA ARG A 54 -10.10 10.01 10.25
C ARG A 54 -9.38 10.05 8.90
N ASN A 55 -9.22 8.91 8.29
CA ASN A 55 -8.60 8.80 6.98
C ASN A 55 -9.69 8.85 5.89
N ALA A 56 -9.74 9.95 5.16
CA ALA A 56 -10.66 10.17 4.05
C ALA A 56 -9.98 10.03 2.68
N ALA A 57 -8.91 9.27 2.61
CA ALA A 57 -8.11 9.08 1.38
C ALA A 57 -8.92 8.41 0.27
N VAL A 58 -9.93 7.61 0.62
CA VAL A 58 -10.91 7.07 -0.33
C VAL A 58 -12.23 7.75 -0.06
N PRO A 59 -12.86 8.40 -1.06
CA PRO A 59 -14.15 9.07 -0.88
C PRO A 59 -15.24 8.10 -0.40
N ASP A 60 -16.20 8.63 0.38
CA ASP A 60 -17.33 7.85 0.87
C ASP A 60 -18.05 7.15 -0.30
N GLY A 61 -18.33 5.87 -0.13
CA GLY A 61 -19.00 5.03 -1.11
C GLY A 61 -18.09 4.48 -2.23
N LYS A 62 -16.81 4.88 -2.26
CA LYS A 62 -15.85 4.38 -3.24
C LYS A 62 -14.99 3.26 -2.67
N VAL A 63 -14.45 2.42 -3.57
CA VAL A 63 -13.59 1.30 -3.22
C VAL A 63 -12.33 1.32 -4.06
N LEU A 64 -11.17 1.32 -3.40
CA LEU A 64 -9.87 1.16 -4.03
C LEU A 64 -9.38 -0.27 -3.78
N HIS A 65 -9.12 -1.01 -4.84
CA HIS A 65 -8.61 -2.37 -4.77
C HIS A 65 -7.12 -2.38 -5.10
N LEU A 66 -6.31 -2.91 -4.20
CA LEU A 66 -4.88 -3.14 -4.43
C LEU A 66 -4.66 -4.63 -4.61
N HIS A 67 -3.90 -5.01 -5.61
CA HIS A 67 -3.62 -6.42 -5.92
C HIS A 67 -2.14 -6.63 -6.23
N ALA A 68 -1.46 -7.33 -5.32
CA ALA A 68 -0.11 -7.82 -5.55
C ALA A 68 -0.16 -9.07 -6.42
N THR A 69 0.50 -9.02 -7.58
CA THR A 69 0.40 -10.07 -8.60
C THR A 69 1.49 -11.13 -8.52
N ASP A 70 2.32 -11.10 -7.49
CA ASP A 70 3.39 -12.08 -7.30
C ASP A 70 2.82 -13.49 -7.14
N GLU A 71 3.42 -14.45 -7.80
CA GLU A 71 3.00 -15.85 -7.76
C GLU A 71 3.10 -16.40 -6.33
N GLY A 72 2.05 -17.09 -5.88
CA GLY A 72 2.01 -17.70 -4.55
C GLY A 72 1.75 -16.74 -3.40
N LEU A 73 1.47 -15.46 -3.68
CA LEU A 73 1.22 -14.45 -2.66
C LEU A 73 -0.28 -14.10 -2.61
N ASP A 74 -0.87 -14.18 -1.41
CA ASP A 74 -2.24 -13.71 -1.16
C ASP A 74 -2.21 -12.23 -0.78
N GLY A 75 -2.01 -11.35 -1.76
CA GLY A 75 -1.88 -9.92 -1.54
C GLY A 75 -2.97 -9.14 -2.24
N GLU A 76 -4.16 -9.09 -1.65
CA GLU A 76 -5.26 -8.26 -2.14
C GLU A 76 -5.89 -7.50 -0.98
N TRP A 77 -6.18 -6.23 -1.21
CA TRP A 77 -6.77 -5.34 -0.21
C TRP A 77 -7.89 -4.53 -0.85
N LEU A 78 -9.05 -4.50 -0.17
CA LEU A 78 -10.15 -3.62 -0.52
C LEU A 78 -10.21 -2.49 0.50
N ILE A 79 -10.02 -1.28 0.03
CA ILE A 79 -10.05 -0.07 0.86
C ILE A 79 -11.35 0.65 0.53
N ARG A 80 -12.27 0.66 1.48
CA ARG A 80 -13.59 1.27 1.30
C ARG A 80 -13.66 2.60 2.00
N GLY A 81 -14.11 3.63 1.30
CA GLY A 81 -14.44 4.91 1.90
C GLY A 81 -15.77 4.85 2.60
N GLY A 82 -15.86 5.47 3.77
CA GLY A 82 -17.07 5.61 4.56
C GLY A 82 -17.17 6.98 5.20
N PRO A 83 -18.29 7.29 5.85
CA PRO A 83 -18.51 8.62 6.44
C PRO A 83 -17.56 8.94 7.59
N ASP A 84 -17.04 7.91 8.26
CA ASP A 84 -16.14 8.06 9.41
C ASP A 84 -14.68 7.70 9.08
N GLY A 85 -14.36 7.48 7.81
CA GLY A 85 -13.02 7.12 7.36
C GLY A 85 -13.02 5.82 6.57
N ILE A 86 -11.82 5.30 6.32
CA ILE A 86 -11.66 4.08 5.54
C ILE A 86 -11.80 2.82 6.39
N THR A 87 -12.20 1.73 5.74
CA THR A 87 -12.07 0.36 6.24
C THR A 87 -11.23 -0.43 5.26
N VAL A 88 -10.48 -1.41 5.76
CA VAL A 88 -9.63 -2.27 4.94
C VAL A 88 -10.03 -3.72 5.15
N GLN A 89 -10.24 -4.42 4.06
CA GLN A 89 -10.55 -5.85 4.06
C GLN A 89 -9.53 -6.56 3.18
N ASN A 90 -8.93 -7.62 3.71
CA ASN A 90 -8.08 -8.50 2.90
C ASN A 90 -8.95 -9.44 2.07
N GLY A 91 -8.66 -9.55 0.79
CA GLY A 91 -9.35 -10.44 -0.11
C GLY A 91 -9.73 -9.83 -1.44
N HIS A 92 -10.25 -10.67 -2.31
CA HIS A 92 -10.67 -10.30 -3.65
C HIS A 92 -12.04 -9.62 -3.63
N GLY A 93 -12.21 -8.62 -4.49
CA GLY A 93 -13.49 -7.96 -4.67
C GLY A 93 -13.40 -6.92 -5.78
N LYS A 94 -14.55 -6.34 -6.11
CA LYS A 94 -14.63 -5.30 -7.13
C LYS A 94 -14.41 -3.93 -6.50
N GLY A 95 -13.50 -3.16 -7.08
CA GLY A 95 -13.28 -1.75 -6.73
C GLY A 95 -13.73 -0.82 -7.83
N ASP A 96 -13.90 0.46 -7.49
CA ASP A 96 -14.08 1.54 -8.47
C ASP A 96 -12.77 1.78 -9.23
N ALA A 97 -11.65 1.49 -8.58
CA ALA A 97 -10.35 1.36 -9.22
C ALA A 97 -9.63 0.13 -8.69
N ALA A 98 -8.81 -0.49 -9.53
CA ALA A 98 -7.90 -1.55 -9.14
C ALA A 98 -6.49 -1.19 -9.56
N VAL A 99 -5.54 -1.30 -8.62
CA VAL A 99 -4.12 -1.08 -8.86
C VAL A 99 -3.41 -2.41 -8.69
N ARG A 100 -2.83 -2.92 -9.76
CA ARG A 100 -2.23 -4.25 -9.83
C ARG A 100 -0.76 -4.17 -10.18
N GLY A 101 0.05 -4.97 -9.53
CA GLY A 101 1.47 -5.06 -9.84
C GLY A 101 2.23 -5.85 -8.77
N PRO A 102 3.55 -5.96 -8.91
CA PRO A 102 4.36 -6.61 -7.89
C PRO A 102 4.21 -5.94 -6.52
N ALA A 103 4.18 -6.73 -5.46
CA ALA A 103 4.04 -6.21 -4.09
C ALA A 103 5.10 -5.15 -3.77
N SER A 104 6.34 -5.36 -4.22
CA SER A 104 7.43 -4.39 -4.07
C SER A 104 7.08 -3.04 -4.67
N VAL A 105 6.56 -3.03 -5.90
CA VAL A 105 6.19 -1.79 -6.60
C VAL A 105 5.01 -1.12 -5.91
N LEU A 106 3.98 -1.90 -5.53
CA LEU A 106 2.83 -1.38 -4.78
C LEU A 106 3.27 -0.69 -3.50
N MET A 107 4.08 -1.35 -2.69
CA MET A 107 4.59 -0.78 -1.44
C MET A 107 5.36 0.52 -1.69
N LEU A 108 6.29 0.51 -2.64
CA LEU A 108 7.13 1.67 -2.92
C LEU A 108 6.33 2.84 -3.50
N VAL A 109 5.28 2.59 -4.26
CA VAL A 109 4.37 3.64 -4.73
C VAL A 109 3.54 4.20 -3.58
N LEU A 110 2.99 3.35 -2.71
CA LEU A 110 2.23 3.81 -1.55
C LEU A 110 3.08 4.65 -0.60
N LEU A 111 4.36 4.34 -0.47
CA LEU A 111 5.32 5.08 0.35
C LEU A 111 6.04 6.19 -0.44
N ARG A 112 5.63 6.47 -1.66
CA ARG A 112 6.13 7.56 -2.53
C ARG A 112 7.59 7.45 -2.95
N ARG A 113 8.15 6.24 -2.98
CA ARG A 113 9.50 5.97 -3.48
C ARG A 113 9.53 5.64 -4.95
N LEU A 114 8.39 5.27 -5.54
CA LEU A 114 8.19 5.13 -6.98
C LEU A 114 6.95 5.95 -7.40
N PRO A 115 6.90 6.42 -8.65
CA PRO A 115 5.75 7.20 -9.11
C PRO A 115 4.55 6.30 -9.40
N PRO A 116 3.31 6.83 -9.32
CA PRO A 116 2.09 6.05 -9.58
C PRO A 116 1.92 5.62 -11.05
N ASP A 117 2.65 6.22 -11.96
CA ASP A 117 2.69 5.84 -13.36
C ASP A 117 3.80 4.84 -13.69
N ASP A 118 4.34 4.16 -12.67
CA ASP A 118 5.35 3.14 -12.88
C ASP A 118 4.86 2.09 -13.89
N PRO A 119 5.69 1.70 -14.87
CA PRO A 119 5.26 0.80 -15.95
C PRO A 119 4.90 -0.61 -15.49
N GLU A 120 5.30 -1.03 -14.28
CA GLU A 120 4.90 -2.31 -13.71
C GLU A 120 3.53 -2.30 -13.03
N LEU A 121 2.91 -1.11 -12.87
CA LEU A 121 1.55 -1.00 -12.36
C LEU A 121 0.53 -0.96 -13.49
N GLU A 122 -0.56 -1.71 -13.30
CA GLU A 122 -1.76 -1.62 -14.11
C GLU A 122 -2.88 -0.99 -13.29
N ILE A 123 -3.45 0.08 -13.78
CA ILE A 123 -4.58 0.77 -13.13
C ILE A 123 -5.82 0.55 -13.98
N LEU A 124 -6.83 -0.09 -13.39
CA LEU A 124 -8.14 -0.34 -14.02
C LEU A 124 -9.19 0.51 -13.31
N GLY A 125 -10.18 0.98 -14.06
CA GLY A 125 -11.24 1.81 -13.52
C GLY A 125 -10.82 3.28 -13.35
N ASP A 126 -11.22 3.91 -12.26
CA ASP A 126 -10.98 5.34 -12.00
C ASP A 126 -9.52 5.59 -11.56
N PRO A 127 -8.68 6.17 -12.43
CA PRO A 127 -7.28 6.42 -12.08
C PRO A 127 -7.09 7.49 -11.01
N THR A 128 -8.09 8.31 -10.75
CA THR A 128 -7.99 9.40 -9.76
C THR A 128 -8.01 8.90 -8.32
N LEU A 129 -8.49 7.67 -8.06
CA LEU A 129 -8.54 7.13 -6.70
C LEU A 129 -7.16 6.92 -6.10
N LEU A 130 -6.20 6.42 -6.89
CA LEU A 130 -4.82 6.28 -6.41
C LEU A 130 -4.21 7.65 -6.13
N ASP A 131 -4.42 8.62 -7.03
CA ASP A 131 -3.91 9.99 -6.83
C ASP A 131 -4.47 10.62 -5.56
N LYS A 132 -5.77 10.45 -5.30
CA LYS A 132 -6.42 10.93 -4.08
C LYS A 132 -5.85 10.26 -2.83
N TRP A 133 -5.62 8.94 -2.90
CA TRP A 133 -4.99 8.20 -1.82
C TRP A 133 -3.61 8.79 -1.50
N LEU A 134 -2.76 8.93 -2.51
CA LEU A 134 -1.40 9.44 -2.34
C LEU A 134 -1.39 10.88 -1.82
N ALA A 135 -2.30 11.72 -2.28
CA ALA A 135 -2.42 13.11 -1.81
C ALA A 135 -2.82 13.20 -0.33
N ALA A 136 -3.62 12.25 0.17
CA ALA A 136 -4.13 12.24 1.53
C ALA A 136 -3.27 11.45 2.53
N THR A 137 -2.31 10.67 2.06
CA THR A 137 -1.45 9.81 2.89
C THR A 137 0.03 10.13 2.66
N PRO A 138 0.50 11.33 3.02
CA PRO A 138 1.92 11.69 2.85
C PRO A 138 2.82 10.82 3.72
N PHE A 139 4.00 10.51 3.18
CA PHE A 139 5.00 9.72 3.88
C PHE A 139 6.38 10.37 3.80
#